data_56e18813f3529db1bc7684db73f95afc
#
_entry.id   56e18813f3529db1bc7684db73f95afc
#
_cell.length_a   1.000
_cell.length_b   1.000
_cell.length_c   1.000
_cell.angle_alpha   90.00
_cell.angle_beta   90.00
_cell.angle_gamma   90.00
#
_symmetry.space_group_name_H-M   'P 1'
#
loop_
_entity.id
_entity.type
_entity.pdbx_description
1 polymer ?
#
loop_
_entity_poly.entity_id
_entity_poly.type
_entity_poly.pdbx_seq_one_letter_code
_entity_poly.pdbx_strand_id
1 'polypeptide(L)'
;MSTPSHQIANLLPPAETVAANAEAVAALLKSAGDAMRLQILRVLSNNAFGALELSDIFAMRQNAMSHHLKLLSKSGLVNSRREGTHIFYRRSNPQGQYRDLCAAIMTTADALALPAELQARLDSIQESRAAASRDFFRTNAAKFRKQQDLIASYPQYGEAVLATLDRYQPLKDKLVLEVGPGEGELLPGLCQRFGRVVALDNSAEMLARAEGFVRSHGLGEVHFILGDTATQALHGIRAHVITLNMVLHHTPAPAAIIGDLAQRLSDDGVLVIAELCHHDQDWVREACGDLWLGFDPDDLSAWAGLAGLSDGGSEFLALKNGFSIQIRQFHQAASTAGLQSLHRVTQL
;
A
#
# COMPACT_ATOMS: atom_id res chain seq x y z
N MET A 1 59.16 16.54 18.66
CA MET A 1 57.98 17.43 18.49
C MET A 1 56.83 16.52 18.08
N SER A 2 56.04 16.11 19.04
CA SER A 2 54.96 15.12 18.87
C SER A 2 53.63 15.88 18.77
N THR A 3 52.90 15.69 17.69
CA THR A 3 51.53 16.20 17.52
C THR A 3 50.52 15.25 18.16
N PRO A 4 49.53 15.70 18.95
CA PRO A 4 48.52 14.83 19.52
C PRO A 4 47.37 14.66 18.54
N SER A 5 47.05 13.39 18.28
CA SER A 5 45.84 12.98 17.56
C SER A 5 44.61 13.29 18.39
N HIS A 6 43.73 14.15 17.90
CA HIS A 6 42.40 14.37 18.47
C HIS A 6 41.45 13.24 18.04
N GLN A 7 41.18 12.33 18.96
CA GLN A 7 40.00 11.46 18.90
C GLN A 7 38.75 12.29 19.21
N ILE A 8 37.94 12.55 18.20
CA ILE A 8 36.57 13.02 18.36
C ILE A 8 35.72 11.79 18.62
N ALA A 9 35.47 11.49 19.89
CA ALA A 9 34.46 10.55 20.30
C ALA A 9 33.09 11.17 20.01
N ASN A 10 32.34 10.58 19.08
CA ASN A 10 30.93 10.89 18.84
C ASN A 10 30.13 10.48 20.09
N LEU A 11 29.88 11.44 20.95
CA LEU A 11 28.88 11.35 22.00
C LEU A 11 27.50 11.60 21.38
N LEU A 12 26.86 10.55 20.88
CA LEU A 12 25.41 10.54 20.77
C LEU A 12 24.86 10.54 22.19
N PRO A 13 23.95 11.47 22.53
CA PRO A 13 23.31 11.41 23.85
C PRO A 13 22.59 10.05 23.98
N PRO A 14 22.64 9.41 25.17
CA PRO A 14 21.87 8.17 25.39
C PRO A 14 20.41 8.48 25.12
N ALA A 15 19.73 7.61 24.36
CA ALA A 15 18.29 7.67 24.20
C ALA A 15 17.68 7.68 25.61
N GLU A 16 17.16 8.82 26.03
CA GLU A 16 16.40 8.94 27.27
C GLU A 16 15.23 7.96 27.15
N THR A 17 15.33 6.85 27.86
CA THR A 17 14.21 5.93 28.11
C THR A 17 13.24 6.71 28.99
N VAL A 18 12.32 7.44 28.37
CA VAL A 18 11.23 8.06 29.10
C VAL A 18 10.45 6.94 29.78
N ALA A 19 10.45 6.90 31.10
CA ALA A 19 9.75 5.90 31.88
C ALA A 19 8.28 5.86 31.44
N ALA A 20 7.74 4.65 31.21
CA ALA A 20 6.35 4.50 30.77
C ALA A 20 5.42 5.16 31.79
N ASN A 21 4.59 6.10 31.32
CA ASN A 21 3.61 6.75 32.17
C ASN A 21 2.43 5.79 32.36
N ALA A 22 2.19 5.34 33.60
CA ALA A 22 1.11 4.41 33.95
C ALA A 22 -0.27 4.93 33.52
N GLU A 23 -0.50 6.23 33.56
CA GLU A 23 -1.76 6.84 33.11
C GLU A 23 -1.96 6.69 31.59
N ALA A 24 -0.90 6.89 30.81
CA ALA A 24 -0.96 6.72 29.35
C ALA A 24 -1.20 5.25 28.95
N VAL A 25 -0.53 4.31 29.63
CA VAL A 25 -0.76 2.87 29.45
C VAL A 25 -2.20 2.51 29.83
N ALA A 26 -2.70 3.00 30.97
CA ALA A 26 -4.06 2.75 31.42
C ALA A 26 -5.11 3.32 30.44
N ALA A 27 -4.87 4.51 29.89
CA ALA A 27 -5.74 5.12 28.88
C ALA A 27 -5.80 4.29 27.59
N LEU A 28 -4.65 3.79 27.13
CA LEU A 28 -4.53 2.92 25.96
C LEU A 28 -5.30 1.61 26.17
N LEU A 29 -5.04 0.91 27.29
CA LEU A 29 -5.71 -0.34 27.64
C LEU A 29 -7.21 -0.14 27.83
N LYS A 30 -7.64 0.95 28.46
CA LYS A 30 -9.06 1.30 28.61
C LYS A 30 -9.71 1.56 27.26
N SER A 31 -8.97 2.18 26.33
CA SER A 31 -9.48 2.40 24.97
C SER A 31 -9.65 1.09 24.20
N ALA A 32 -8.72 0.16 24.31
CA ALA A 32 -8.81 -1.17 23.68
C ALA A 32 -9.76 -2.12 24.42
N GLY A 33 -10.01 -1.94 25.71
CA GLY A 33 -10.79 -2.82 26.57
C GLY A 33 -12.32 -2.77 26.36
N ASP A 34 -12.74 -2.74 25.10
CA ASP A 34 -14.15 -2.73 24.69
C ASP A 34 -14.32 -3.56 23.41
N ALA A 35 -15.27 -4.49 23.41
CA ALA A 35 -15.44 -5.43 22.30
C ALA A 35 -15.73 -4.74 20.96
N MET A 36 -16.54 -3.68 20.99
CA MET A 36 -16.88 -2.92 19.80
C MET A 36 -15.62 -2.23 19.22
N ARG A 37 -14.80 -1.61 20.06
CA ARG A 37 -13.56 -0.94 19.61
C ARG A 37 -12.52 -1.92 19.08
N LEU A 38 -12.43 -3.14 19.65
CA LEU A 38 -11.60 -4.20 19.07
C LEU A 38 -12.10 -4.64 17.69
N GLN A 39 -13.41 -4.77 17.51
CA GLN A 39 -13.99 -5.05 16.19
C GLN A 39 -13.75 -3.90 15.19
N ILE A 40 -13.86 -2.64 15.62
CA ILE A 40 -13.51 -1.49 14.78
C ILE A 40 -12.03 -1.57 14.36
N LEU A 41 -11.11 -1.85 15.29
CA LEU A 41 -9.72 -2.07 14.96
C LEU A 41 -9.54 -3.23 13.96
N ARG A 42 -10.30 -4.33 14.11
CA ARG A 42 -10.28 -5.44 13.16
C ARG A 42 -10.73 -5.03 11.76
N VAL A 43 -11.83 -4.28 11.65
CA VAL A 43 -12.34 -3.76 10.36
C VAL A 43 -11.35 -2.79 9.71
N LEU A 44 -10.64 -2.00 10.51
CA LEU A 44 -9.62 -1.05 10.05
C LEU A 44 -8.24 -1.69 9.79
N SER A 45 -8.09 -3.02 9.83
CA SER A 45 -6.76 -3.68 9.71
C SER A 45 -6.02 -3.29 8.42
N ASN A 46 -6.70 -3.36 7.29
CA ASN A 46 -6.13 -3.13 5.97
C ASN A 46 -6.88 -2.04 5.19
N ASN A 47 -7.73 -1.27 5.88
CA ASN A 47 -8.63 -0.32 5.22
C ASN A 47 -8.74 0.99 6.00
N ALA A 48 -9.16 2.02 5.30
CA ALA A 48 -9.67 3.23 5.91
C ALA A 48 -11.13 3.43 5.52
N PHE A 49 -11.95 3.83 6.48
CA PHE A 49 -13.38 4.07 6.28
C PHE A 49 -13.81 5.40 6.86
N GLY A 50 -14.80 6.02 6.20
CA GLY A 50 -15.51 7.17 6.75
C GLY A 50 -16.38 6.80 7.95
N ALA A 51 -16.73 7.78 8.78
CA ALA A 51 -17.59 7.54 9.94
C ALA A 51 -18.99 7.00 9.55
N LEU A 52 -19.53 7.41 8.39
CA LEU A 52 -20.80 6.89 7.87
C LEU A 52 -20.67 5.43 7.46
N GLU A 53 -19.64 5.09 6.69
CA GLU A 53 -19.40 3.70 6.27
C GLU A 53 -19.21 2.76 7.47
N LEU A 54 -18.44 3.19 8.48
CA LEU A 54 -18.29 2.44 9.72
C LEU A 54 -19.64 2.30 10.44
N SER A 55 -20.48 3.33 10.43
CA SER A 55 -21.82 3.26 11.00
C SER A 55 -22.69 2.23 10.29
N ASP A 56 -22.59 2.14 8.97
CA ASP A 56 -23.32 1.16 8.15
C ASP A 56 -22.77 -0.26 8.37
N ILE A 57 -21.44 -0.43 8.36
CA ILE A 57 -20.77 -1.72 8.63
C ILE A 57 -21.22 -2.28 10.00
N PHE A 58 -21.26 -1.43 11.02
CA PHE A 58 -21.62 -1.84 12.38
C PHE A 58 -23.12 -1.77 12.67
N ALA A 59 -23.94 -1.34 11.71
CA ALA A 59 -25.40 -1.13 11.86
C ALA A 59 -25.72 -0.26 13.09
N MET A 60 -24.97 0.83 13.30
CA MET A 60 -25.14 1.71 14.45
C MET A 60 -25.31 3.18 14.05
N ARG A 61 -25.84 3.99 14.97
CA ARG A 61 -25.98 5.43 14.73
C ARG A 61 -24.63 6.11 14.64
N GLN A 62 -24.47 7.05 13.73
CA GLN A 62 -23.23 7.80 13.49
C GLN A 62 -22.65 8.45 14.76
N ASN A 63 -23.51 8.99 15.64
CA ASN A 63 -23.05 9.61 16.89
C ASN A 63 -22.36 8.60 17.82
N ALA A 64 -22.87 7.36 17.88
CA ALA A 64 -22.28 6.30 18.68
C ALA A 64 -20.93 5.84 18.07
N MET A 65 -20.89 5.65 16.75
CA MET A 65 -19.65 5.34 16.04
C MET A 65 -18.60 6.45 16.25
N SER A 66 -18.96 7.70 16.08
CA SER A 66 -18.09 8.86 16.30
C SER A 66 -17.51 8.89 17.72
N HIS A 67 -18.29 8.46 18.74
CA HIS A 67 -17.78 8.35 20.10
C HIS A 67 -16.67 7.30 20.24
N HIS A 68 -16.88 6.08 19.68
CA HIS A 68 -15.84 5.03 19.67
C HIS A 68 -14.58 5.48 18.94
N LEU A 69 -14.73 6.10 17.76
CA LEU A 69 -13.62 6.61 16.96
C LEU A 69 -12.83 7.70 17.68
N LYS A 70 -13.52 8.62 18.37
CA LYS A 70 -12.87 9.67 19.20
C LYS A 70 -12.02 9.06 20.31
N LEU A 71 -12.50 8.01 20.99
CA LEU A 71 -11.74 7.32 22.04
C LEU A 71 -10.51 6.62 21.48
N LEU A 72 -10.65 5.91 20.35
CA LEU A 72 -9.55 5.24 19.67
C LEU A 72 -8.52 6.25 19.15
N SER A 73 -8.95 7.39 18.61
CA SER A 73 -8.04 8.43 18.13
C SER A 73 -7.30 9.12 19.28
N LYS A 74 -8.00 9.40 20.39
CA LYS A 74 -7.37 10.00 21.58
C LYS A 74 -6.29 9.11 22.20
N SER A 75 -6.43 7.79 22.10
CA SER A 75 -5.44 6.84 22.60
C SER A 75 -4.32 6.55 21.60
N GLY A 76 -4.37 7.10 20.39
CA GLY A 76 -3.37 6.86 19.35
C GLY A 76 -3.49 5.50 18.65
N LEU A 77 -4.59 4.74 18.85
CA LEU A 77 -4.83 3.46 18.15
C LEU A 77 -5.39 3.66 16.74
N VAL A 78 -6.05 4.79 16.49
CA VAL A 78 -6.62 5.15 15.20
C VAL A 78 -6.23 6.58 14.86
N ASN A 79 -5.81 6.79 13.63
CA ASN A 79 -5.64 8.11 13.05
C ASN A 79 -6.86 8.49 12.25
N SER A 80 -7.22 9.77 12.30
CA SER A 80 -8.22 10.34 11.41
C SER A 80 -7.53 11.26 10.41
N ARG A 81 -7.94 11.17 9.16
CA ARG A 81 -7.47 12.05 8.10
C ARG A 81 -8.66 12.69 7.41
N ARG A 82 -8.60 14.01 7.27
CA ARG A 82 -9.59 14.72 6.48
C ARG A 82 -9.21 14.64 5.01
N GLU A 83 -10.16 14.20 4.19
CA GLU A 83 -10.04 14.16 2.74
C GLU A 83 -11.25 14.90 2.16
N GLY A 84 -11.04 16.14 1.72
CA GLY A 84 -12.11 17.04 1.30
C GLY A 84 -13.13 17.29 2.42
N THR A 85 -14.39 16.94 2.18
CA THR A 85 -15.48 17.06 3.16
C THR A 85 -15.61 15.85 4.09
N HIS A 86 -14.89 14.77 3.84
CA HIS A 86 -14.98 13.52 4.56
C HIS A 86 -13.82 13.32 5.54
N ILE A 87 -14.07 12.60 6.62
CA ILE A 87 -13.04 12.18 7.57
C ILE A 87 -12.95 10.65 7.50
N PHE A 88 -11.78 10.17 7.10
CA PHE A 88 -11.46 8.75 7.09
C PHE A 88 -10.68 8.36 8.33
N TYR A 89 -10.94 7.16 8.81
CA TYR A 89 -10.28 6.57 9.97
C TYR A 89 -9.52 5.34 9.54
N ARG A 90 -8.30 5.20 10.05
CA ARG A 90 -7.42 4.03 9.83
C ARG A 90 -6.66 3.72 11.10
N ARG A 91 -6.11 2.53 11.21
CA ARG A 91 -5.18 2.21 12.30
C ARG A 91 -3.98 3.14 12.27
N SER A 92 -3.52 3.53 13.44
CA SER A 92 -2.24 4.22 13.58
C SER A 92 -1.08 3.25 13.33
N ASN A 93 0.03 3.77 12.82
CA ASN A 93 1.31 3.08 12.87
C ASN A 93 2.04 3.52 14.14
N PRO A 94 1.98 2.74 15.22
CA PRO A 94 2.46 3.19 16.52
C PRO A 94 3.97 3.32 16.51
N GLN A 95 4.44 4.46 17.01
CA GLN A 95 5.86 4.77 17.19
C GLN A 95 6.16 5.00 18.68
N GLY A 96 7.44 5.01 19.03
CA GLY A 96 7.89 5.34 20.38
C GLY A 96 7.67 4.22 21.41
N GLN A 97 7.63 4.61 22.67
CA GLN A 97 7.69 3.69 23.85
C GLN A 97 6.51 2.72 23.98
N TYR A 98 5.35 2.99 23.39
CA TYR A 98 4.16 2.12 23.45
C TYR A 98 3.96 1.28 22.18
N ARG A 99 4.91 1.29 21.27
CA ARG A 99 4.86 0.58 19.99
C ARG A 99 4.48 -0.90 20.17
N ASP A 100 5.18 -1.59 21.06
CA ASP A 100 4.98 -3.04 21.23
C ASP A 100 3.62 -3.37 21.84
N LEU A 101 3.14 -2.55 22.78
CA LEU A 101 1.79 -2.70 23.34
C LEU A 101 0.71 -2.46 22.28
N CYS A 102 0.84 -1.39 21.48
CA CYS A 102 -0.08 -1.12 20.40
C CYS A 102 -0.05 -2.23 19.36
N ALA A 103 1.12 -2.71 18.97
CA ALA A 103 1.29 -3.83 18.05
C ALA A 103 0.62 -5.11 18.57
N ALA A 104 0.78 -5.43 19.86
CA ALA A 104 0.10 -6.56 20.49
C ALA A 104 -1.42 -6.44 20.46
N ILE A 105 -1.97 -5.24 20.73
CA ILE A 105 -3.43 -4.97 20.62
C ILE A 105 -3.89 -5.17 19.18
N MET A 106 -3.17 -4.65 18.18
CA MET A 106 -3.52 -4.78 16.77
C MET A 106 -3.49 -6.24 16.30
N THR A 107 -2.42 -6.97 16.63
CA THR A 107 -2.28 -8.39 16.30
C THR A 107 -3.40 -9.22 16.94
N THR A 108 -3.75 -8.92 18.20
CA THR A 108 -4.86 -9.58 18.88
C THR A 108 -6.19 -9.27 18.20
N ALA A 109 -6.42 -8.00 17.82
CA ALA A 109 -7.63 -7.62 17.07
C ALA A 109 -7.70 -8.34 15.72
N ASP A 110 -6.57 -8.55 15.03
CA ASP A 110 -6.51 -9.25 13.74
C ASP A 110 -6.90 -10.73 13.84
N ALA A 111 -6.67 -11.34 14.97
CA ALA A 111 -7.07 -12.73 15.23
C ALA A 111 -8.58 -12.89 15.54
N LEU A 112 -9.32 -11.79 15.73
CA LEU A 112 -10.75 -11.86 16.02
C LEU A 112 -11.55 -12.24 14.76
N ALA A 113 -12.42 -13.22 14.89
CA ALA A 113 -13.46 -13.48 13.91
C ALA A 113 -14.51 -12.36 13.96
N LEU A 114 -14.86 -11.81 12.80
CA LEU A 114 -15.98 -10.88 12.70
C LEU A 114 -17.30 -11.67 12.65
N PRO A 115 -18.38 -11.17 13.27
CA PRO A 115 -19.71 -11.73 13.07
C PRO A 115 -20.08 -11.76 11.58
N ALA A 116 -20.74 -12.83 11.13
CA ALA A 116 -21.04 -13.02 9.70
C ALA A 116 -21.81 -11.85 9.08
N GLU A 117 -22.77 -11.28 9.83
CA GLU A 117 -23.52 -10.11 9.37
C GLU A 117 -22.67 -8.85 9.24
N LEU A 118 -21.68 -8.65 10.11
CA LEU A 118 -20.76 -7.52 10.05
C LEU A 118 -19.83 -7.71 8.87
N GLN A 119 -19.29 -8.92 8.66
CA GLN A 119 -18.47 -9.25 7.50
C GLN A 119 -19.23 -9.00 6.19
N ALA A 120 -20.47 -9.46 6.07
CA ALA A 120 -21.30 -9.25 4.88
C ALA A 120 -21.51 -7.74 4.57
N ARG A 121 -21.71 -6.90 5.59
CA ARG A 121 -21.83 -5.45 5.39
C ARG A 121 -20.50 -4.82 5.00
N LEU A 122 -19.38 -5.27 5.58
CA LEU A 122 -18.03 -4.85 5.18
C LEU A 122 -17.77 -5.17 3.70
N ASP A 123 -18.04 -6.41 3.28
CA ASP A 123 -17.88 -6.86 1.91
C ASP A 123 -18.76 -6.04 0.94
N SER A 124 -19.99 -5.72 1.34
CA SER A 124 -20.91 -4.88 0.54
C SER A 124 -20.39 -3.47 0.33
N ILE A 125 -19.79 -2.83 1.35
CA ILE A 125 -19.19 -1.50 1.21
C ILE A 125 -17.96 -1.56 0.29
N GLN A 126 -17.11 -2.58 0.43
CA GLN A 126 -15.94 -2.78 -0.43
C GLN A 126 -16.34 -3.01 -1.88
N GLU A 127 -17.34 -3.87 -2.13
CA GLU A 127 -17.86 -4.11 -3.48
C GLU A 127 -18.50 -2.85 -4.08
N SER A 128 -19.24 -2.07 -3.29
CA SER A 128 -19.79 -0.78 -3.76
C SER A 128 -18.70 0.19 -4.22
N ARG A 129 -17.60 0.31 -3.47
CA ARG A 129 -16.44 1.11 -3.86
C ARG A 129 -15.77 0.57 -5.13
N ALA A 130 -15.58 -0.76 -5.21
CA ALA A 130 -14.99 -1.40 -6.37
C ALA A 130 -15.86 -1.22 -7.63
N ALA A 131 -17.18 -1.35 -7.47
CA ALA A 131 -18.13 -1.13 -8.56
C ALA A 131 -18.11 0.33 -9.05
N ALA A 132 -18.06 1.30 -8.12
CA ALA A 132 -17.95 2.72 -8.48
C ALA A 132 -16.67 3.03 -9.26
N SER A 133 -15.53 2.45 -8.84
CA SER A 133 -14.26 2.59 -9.55
C SER A 133 -14.33 1.98 -10.97
N ARG A 134 -14.81 0.73 -11.09
CA ARG A 134 -14.98 0.09 -12.41
C ARG A 134 -15.90 0.90 -13.34
N ASP A 135 -17.02 1.42 -12.81
CA ASP A 135 -17.97 2.22 -13.60
C ASP A 135 -17.35 3.54 -14.05
N PHE A 136 -16.55 4.16 -13.19
CA PHE A 136 -15.79 5.36 -13.56
C PHE A 136 -14.86 5.08 -14.73
N PHE A 137 -14.02 4.04 -14.67
CA PHE A 137 -13.09 3.69 -15.75
C PHE A 137 -13.83 3.28 -17.03
N ARG A 138 -14.91 2.51 -16.92
CA ARG A 138 -15.75 2.14 -18.06
C ARG A 138 -16.30 3.38 -18.80
N THR A 139 -16.77 4.37 -18.05
CA THR A 139 -17.40 5.57 -18.61
C THR A 139 -16.39 6.61 -19.09
N ASN A 140 -15.25 6.73 -18.41
CA ASN A 140 -14.29 7.80 -18.63
C ASN A 140 -12.97 7.35 -19.30
N ALA A 141 -12.82 6.07 -19.68
CA ALA A 141 -11.61 5.52 -20.28
C ALA A 141 -11.05 6.40 -21.43
N ALA A 142 -11.92 6.97 -22.28
CA ALA A 142 -11.51 7.82 -23.38
C ALA A 142 -10.91 9.18 -22.97
N LYS A 143 -11.22 9.66 -21.76
CA LYS A 143 -10.77 10.96 -21.24
C LYS A 143 -9.73 10.76 -20.13
N PHE A 144 -9.60 9.56 -19.61
CA PHE A 144 -8.80 9.23 -18.42
C PHE A 144 -7.37 9.76 -18.55
N ARG A 145 -6.68 9.46 -19.64
CA ARG A 145 -5.32 9.94 -19.87
C ARG A 145 -5.17 11.45 -19.71
N LYS A 146 -6.08 12.23 -20.37
CA LYS A 146 -6.01 13.70 -20.31
C LYS A 146 -6.21 14.23 -18.90
N GLN A 147 -7.00 13.55 -18.09
CA GLN A 147 -7.26 13.92 -16.70
C GLN A 147 -6.09 13.51 -15.82
N GLN A 148 -5.55 12.29 -16.02
CA GLN A 148 -4.37 11.81 -15.33
C GLN A 148 -3.14 12.68 -15.61
N ASP A 149 -2.96 13.14 -16.87
CA ASP A 149 -1.88 14.05 -17.26
C ASP A 149 -1.93 15.40 -16.52
N LEU A 150 -3.08 15.82 -15.98
CA LEU A 150 -3.19 17.01 -15.12
C LEU A 150 -2.55 16.76 -13.75
N ILE A 151 -2.52 15.52 -13.28
CA ILE A 151 -1.88 15.11 -12.04
C ILE A 151 -0.41 14.82 -12.31
N ALA A 152 -0.15 13.77 -13.11
CA ALA A 152 1.19 13.32 -13.48
C ALA A 152 1.14 12.54 -14.80
N SER A 153 1.84 13.05 -15.81
CA SER A 153 1.99 12.32 -17.08
C SER A 153 3.09 11.24 -16.93
N TYR A 154 2.98 10.15 -17.70
CA TYR A 154 3.96 9.08 -17.69
C TYR A 154 5.42 9.55 -17.83
N PRO A 155 5.78 10.49 -18.75
CA PRO A 155 7.16 10.98 -18.87
C PRO A 155 7.73 11.62 -17.59
N GLN A 156 6.90 12.03 -16.65
CA GLN A 156 7.36 12.67 -15.40
C GLN A 156 7.89 11.67 -14.38
N TYR A 157 7.45 10.40 -14.43
CA TYR A 157 7.85 9.38 -13.46
C TYR A 157 8.35 8.06 -14.09
N GLY A 158 7.96 7.78 -15.35
CA GLY A 158 8.25 6.51 -16.01
C GLY A 158 9.75 6.19 -16.12
N GLU A 159 10.58 7.19 -16.42
CA GLU A 159 12.04 7.00 -16.46
C GLU A 159 12.61 6.63 -15.08
N ALA A 160 12.13 7.26 -14.02
CA ALA A 160 12.57 6.96 -12.66
C ALA A 160 12.11 5.54 -12.22
N VAL A 161 10.92 5.10 -12.61
CA VAL A 161 10.47 3.72 -12.41
C VAL A 161 11.39 2.75 -13.13
N LEU A 162 11.66 2.98 -14.43
CA LEU A 162 12.53 2.10 -15.21
C LEU A 162 13.97 2.08 -14.68
N ALA A 163 14.51 3.23 -14.27
CA ALA A 163 15.83 3.31 -13.63
C ALA A 163 15.88 2.55 -12.30
N THR A 164 14.77 2.54 -11.56
CA THR A 164 14.64 1.71 -10.36
C THR A 164 14.70 0.23 -10.70
N LEU A 165 14.02 -0.22 -11.76
CA LEU A 165 14.05 -1.62 -12.20
C LEU A 165 15.45 -2.04 -12.68
N ASP A 166 16.21 -1.13 -13.30
CA ASP A 166 17.57 -1.40 -13.78
C ASP A 166 18.56 -1.76 -12.66
N ARG A 167 18.23 -1.50 -11.40
CA ARG A 167 19.03 -1.92 -10.23
C ARG A 167 18.97 -3.42 -9.95
N TYR A 168 18.00 -4.14 -10.54
CA TYR A 168 17.75 -5.56 -10.29
C TYR A 168 18.21 -6.50 -11.42
N GLN A 169 19.12 -6.02 -12.27
CA GLN A 169 19.68 -6.80 -13.37
C GLN A 169 20.40 -8.08 -12.88
N PRO A 170 20.39 -9.20 -13.64
CA PRO A 170 19.80 -9.35 -14.98
C PRO A 170 18.30 -9.66 -14.95
N LEU A 171 17.54 -9.09 -15.91
CA LEU A 171 16.07 -9.20 -15.96
C LEU A 171 15.55 -10.03 -17.16
N LYS A 172 16.42 -10.36 -18.15
CA LYS A 172 15.99 -11.01 -19.41
C LYS A 172 15.34 -12.37 -19.24
N ASP A 173 15.70 -13.12 -18.21
CA ASP A 173 15.10 -14.44 -17.91
C ASP A 173 13.99 -14.33 -16.85
N LYS A 174 13.67 -13.12 -16.42
CA LYS A 174 12.73 -12.86 -15.33
C LYS A 174 11.34 -12.52 -15.87
N LEU A 175 10.33 -12.73 -15.01
CA LEU A 175 8.95 -12.33 -15.24
C LEU A 175 8.65 -11.05 -14.49
N VAL A 176 8.05 -10.07 -15.18
CA VAL A 176 7.42 -8.91 -14.55
C VAL A 176 5.90 -9.00 -14.64
N LEU A 177 5.23 -8.63 -13.55
CA LEU A 177 3.79 -8.40 -13.48
C LEU A 177 3.51 -6.91 -13.34
N GLU A 178 2.93 -6.29 -14.36
CA GLU A 178 2.42 -4.92 -14.29
C GLU A 178 0.94 -4.97 -13.88
N VAL A 179 0.60 -4.28 -12.79
CA VAL A 179 -0.77 -4.19 -12.28
C VAL A 179 -1.33 -2.80 -12.57
N GLY A 180 -2.45 -2.74 -13.28
CA GLY A 180 -3.04 -1.50 -13.77
C GLY A 180 -2.20 -0.84 -14.88
N PRO A 181 -1.99 -1.49 -16.05
CA PRO A 181 -1.12 -0.96 -17.11
C PRO A 181 -1.63 0.35 -17.73
N GLY A 182 -2.83 0.79 -17.38
CA GLY A 182 -3.43 1.98 -17.95
C GLY A 182 -3.56 1.88 -19.48
N GLU A 183 -3.02 2.85 -20.20
CA GLU A 183 -2.95 2.80 -21.67
C GLU A 183 -1.71 2.06 -22.19
N GLY A 184 -0.88 1.46 -21.31
CA GLY A 184 0.25 0.62 -21.70
C GLY A 184 1.59 1.36 -21.86
N GLU A 185 1.71 2.60 -21.37
CA GLU A 185 2.90 3.44 -21.60
C GLU A 185 4.19 2.89 -20.99
N LEU A 186 4.12 2.13 -19.90
CA LEU A 186 5.30 1.47 -19.29
C LEU A 186 5.70 0.18 -20.04
N LEU A 187 4.76 -0.49 -20.72
CA LEU A 187 4.98 -1.80 -21.34
C LEU A 187 6.18 -1.84 -22.30
N PRO A 188 6.48 -0.82 -23.15
CA PRO A 188 7.68 -0.82 -23.97
C PRO A 188 8.97 -0.98 -23.15
N GLY A 189 9.06 -0.23 -22.05
CA GLY A 189 10.22 -0.30 -21.15
C GLY A 189 10.35 -1.66 -20.46
N LEU A 190 9.24 -2.29 -20.13
CA LEU A 190 9.21 -3.65 -19.55
C LEU A 190 9.60 -4.70 -20.59
N CYS A 191 9.05 -4.67 -21.80
CA CYS A 191 9.38 -5.62 -22.88
C CYS A 191 10.87 -5.56 -23.28
N GLN A 192 11.51 -4.38 -23.20
CA GLN A 192 12.93 -4.23 -23.45
C GLN A 192 13.79 -4.91 -22.38
N ARG A 193 13.33 -4.98 -21.14
CA ARG A 193 14.09 -5.47 -19.97
C ARG A 193 13.82 -6.92 -19.62
N PHE A 194 12.56 -7.34 -19.71
CA PHE A 194 12.12 -8.65 -19.25
C PHE A 194 11.86 -9.61 -20.42
N GLY A 195 12.06 -10.88 -20.20
CA GLY A 195 11.73 -11.92 -21.19
C GLY A 195 10.25 -12.32 -21.15
N ARG A 196 9.57 -12.08 -20.04
CA ARG A 196 8.13 -12.36 -19.87
C ARG A 196 7.45 -11.18 -19.19
N VAL A 197 6.41 -10.65 -19.84
CA VAL A 197 5.61 -9.52 -19.34
C VAL A 197 4.17 -9.98 -19.19
N VAL A 198 3.62 -9.82 -18.00
CA VAL A 198 2.21 -10.05 -17.69
C VAL A 198 1.61 -8.71 -17.28
N ALA A 199 0.45 -8.37 -17.81
CA ALA A 199 -0.30 -7.17 -17.51
C ALA A 199 -1.68 -7.56 -16.95
N LEU A 200 -2.01 -7.08 -15.75
CA LEU A 200 -3.26 -7.36 -15.06
C LEU A 200 -4.08 -6.08 -14.92
N ASP A 201 -5.34 -6.11 -15.30
CA ASP A 201 -6.30 -5.03 -15.05
C ASP A 201 -7.69 -5.60 -14.79
N ASN A 202 -8.46 -4.93 -13.94
CA ASN A 202 -9.85 -5.29 -13.65
C ASN A 202 -10.87 -4.57 -14.57
N SER A 203 -10.40 -3.65 -15.43
CA SER A 203 -11.19 -2.99 -16.48
C SER A 203 -10.87 -3.58 -17.83
N ALA A 204 -11.87 -4.20 -18.47
CA ALA A 204 -11.73 -4.72 -19.83
C ALA A 204 -11.43 -3.61 -20.85
N GLU A 205 -11.96 -2.41 -20.63
CA GLU A 205 -11.74 -1.23 -21.47
C GLU A 205 -10.28 -0.74 -21.40
N MET A 206 -9.71 -0.68 -20.20
CA MET A 206 -8.31 -0.29 -20.01
C MET A 206 -7.37 -1.34 -20.58
N LEU A 207 -7.67 -2.62 -20.33
CA LEU A 207 -6.88 -3.72 -20.87
C LEU A 207 -6.88 -3.71 -22.42
N ALA A 208 -8.03 -3.48 -23.05
CA ALA A 208 -8.13 -3.36 -24.51
C ALA A 208 -7.31 -2.18 -25.08
N ARG A 209 -7.18 -1.08 -24.33
CA ARG A 209 -6.30 0.06 -24.71
C ARG A 209 -4.84 -0.34 -24.64
N ALA A 210 -4.41 -0.96 -23.56
CA ALA A 210 -3.04 -1.46 -23.39
C ALA A 210 -2.68 -2.48 -24.49
N GLU A 211 -3.58 -3.40 -24.83
CA GLU A 211 -3.41 -4.35 -25.95
C GLU A 211 -3.29 -3.63 -27.30
N GLY A 212 -4.15 -2.64 -27.53
CA GLY A 212 -4.11 -1.80 -28.73
C GLY A 212 -2.78 -1.06 -28.87
N PHE A 213 -2.27 -0.52 -27.74
CA PHE A 213 -0.98 0.15 -27.66
C PHE A 213 0.17 -0.81 -28.00
N VAL A 214 0.21 -1.98 -27.39
CA VAL A 214 1.24 -3.02 -27.65
C VAL A 214 1.25 -3.41 -29.13
N ARG A 215 0.07 -3.65 -29.73
CA ARG A 215 -0.04 -3.98 -31.18
C ARG A 215 0.43 -2.84 -32.08
N SER A 216 0.01 -1.61 -31.81
CA SER A 216 0.36 -0.45 -32.66
C SER A 216 1.85 -0.10 -32.63
N HIS A 217 2.56 -0.45 -31.55
CA HIS A 217 3.99 -0.23 -31.38
C HIS A 217 4.86 -1.45 -31.73
N GLY A 218 4.25 -2.55 -32.18
CA GLY A 218 4.99 -3.76 -32.54
C GLY A 218 5.82 -4.34 -31.40
N LEU A 219 5.33 -4.21 -30.16
CA LEU A 219 6.02 -4.72 -28.98
C LEU A 219 5.98 -6.26 -28.95
N GLY A 220 6.91 -6.86 -28.18
CA GLY A 220 6.95 -8.29 -27.93
C GLY A 220 5.68 -8.80 -27.26
N GLU A 221 5.64 -10.11 -27.02
CA GLU A 221 4.49 -10.77 -26.40
C GLU A 221 4.27 -10.27 -24.97
N VAL A 222 3.08 -9.73 -24.71
CA VAL A 222 2.56 -9.37 -23.39
C VAL A 222 1.35 -10.24 -23.10
N HIS A 223 1.36 -10.93 -21.98
CA HIS A 223 0.22 -11.74 -21.54
C HIS A 223 -0.74 -10.88 -20.72
N PHE A 224 -1.92 -10.60 -21.27
CA PHE A 224 -2.95 -9.79 -20.62
C PHE A 224 -3.91 -10.67 -19.82
N ILE A 225 -4.21 -10.26 -18.60
CA ILE A 225 -5.13 -10.93 -17.68
C ILE A 225 -6.20 -9.94 -17.23
N LEU A 226 -7.47 -10.26 -17.49
CA LEU A 226 -8.60 -9.52 -16.95
C LEU A 226 -8.95 -10.07 -15.56
N GLY A 227 -8.85 -9.25 -14.54
CA GLY A 227 -9.17 -9.62 -13.16
C GLY A 227 -8.53 -8.67 -12.14
N ASP A 228 -8.81 -8.93 -10.88
CA ASP A 228 -8.17 -8.27 -9.73
C ASP A 228 -6.94 -9.07 -9.25
N THR A 229 -6.27 -8.59 -8.19
CA THR A 229 -5.06 -9.21 -7.64
C THR A 229 -5.33 -10.57 -6.95
N ALA A 230 -6.59 -10.83 -6.57
CA ALA A 230 -7.03 -12.10 -6.00
C ALA A 230 -7.44 -13.14 -7.06
N THR A 231 -7.48 -12.77 -8.35
CA THR A 231 -7.96 -13.64 -9.44
C THR A 231 -7.22 -14.97 -9.49
N GLN A 232 -7.97 -16.05 -9.78
CA GLN A 232 -7.40 -17.37 -9.98
C GLN A 232 -6.45 -17.44 -11.20
N ALA A 233 -6.60 -16.55 -12.17
CA ALA A 233 -5.73 -16.49 -13.34
C ALA A 233 -4.27 -16.16 -12.98
N LEU A 234 -4.01 -15.60 -11.81
CA LEU A 234 -2.67 -15.40 -11.26
C LEU A 234 -2.12 -16.61 -10.50
N HIS A 235 -2.89 -17.72 -10.36
CA HIS A 235 -2.39 -18.90 -9.69
C HIS A 235 -1.19 -19.48 -10.44
N GLY A 236 -0.12 -19.77 -9.71
CA GLY A 236 1.14 -20.27 -10.28
C GLY A 236 2.05 -19.19 -10.87
N ILE A 237 1.61 -17.95 -10.99
CA ILE A 237 2.49 -16.84 -11.36
C ILE A 237 3.34 -16.47 -10.14
N ARG A 238 4.67 -16.49 -10.34
CA ARG A 238 5.68 -15.97 -9.42
C ARG A 238 6.51 -14.96 -10.19
N ALA A 239 6.37 -13.69 -9.84
CA ALA A 239 7.06 -12.59 -10.51
C ALA A 239 8.32 -12.18 -9.74
N HIS A 240 9.39 -11.93 -10.46
CA HIS A 240 10.61 -11.35 -9.88
C HIS A 240 10.47 -9.85 -9.65
N VAL A 241 9.65 -9.22 -10.48
CA VAL A 241 9.28 -7.83 -10.33
C VAL A 241 7.77 -7.71 -10.45
N ILE A 242 7.17 -6.98 -9.54
CA ILE A 242 5.78 -6.52 -9.67
C ILE A 242 5.80 -5.01 -9.65
N THR A 243 5.08 -4.39 -10.57
CA THR A 243 4.98 -2.93 -10.67
C THR A 243 3.52 -2.49 -10.54
N LEU A 244 3.30 -1.44 -9.72
CA LEU A 244 2.04 -0.70 -9.64
C LEU A 244 2.35 0.78 -9.84
N ASN A 245 1.78 1.37 -10.86
CA ASN A 245 2.06 2.77 -11.21
C ASN A 245 0.77 3.56 -11.26
N MET A 246 0.57 4.45 -10.29
CA MET A 246 -0.61 5.31 -10.19
C MET A 246 -1.93 4.50 -10.15
N VAL A 247 -1.97 3.48 -9.28
CA VAL A 247 -3.09 2.51 -9.20
C VAL A 247 -3.79 2.53 -7.85
N LEU A 248 -3.03 2.55 -6.75
CA LEU A 248 -3.58 2.32 -5.41
C LEU A 248 -4.62 3.37 -5.01
N HIS A 249 -4.46 4.62 -5.44
CA HIS A 249 -5.40 5.69 -5.13
C HIS A 249 -6.79 5.52 -5.80
N HIS A 250 -6.91 4.62 -6.79
CA HIS A 250 -8.18 4.24 -7.41
C HIS A 250 -8.82 3.01 -6.78
N THR A 251 -8.16 2.35 -5.83
CA THR A 251 -8.58 1.05 -5.31
C THR A 251 -9.26 1.16 -3.95
N PRO A 252 -10.31 0.35 -3.68
CA PRO A 252 -11.03 0.42 -2.41
C PRO A 252 -10.22 -0.09 -1.21
N ALA A 253 -9.25 -0.98 -1.44
CA ALA A 253 -8.48 -1.67 -0.41
C ALA A 253 -6.98 -1.78 -0.76
N PRO A 254 -6.21 -0.66 -0.74
CA PRO A 254 -4.80 -0.65 -1.16
C PRO A 254 -3.93 -1.67 -0.43
N ALA A 255 -4.11 -1.81 0.89
CA ALA A 255 -3.34 -2.76 1.69
C ALA A 255 -3.60 -4.22 1.32
N ALA A 256 -4.84 -4.57 0.93
CA ALA A 256 -5.18 -5.92 0.47
C ALA A 256 -4.44 -6.25 -0.85
N ILE A 257 -4.40 -5.29 -1.77
CA ILE A 257 -3.66 -5.44 -3.04
C ILE A 257 -2.18 -5.71 -2.77
N ILE A 258 -1.55 -4.93 -1.88
CA ILE A 258 -0.14 -5.16 -1.51
C ILE A 258 0.03 -6.57 -0.91
N GLY A 259 -0.91 -7.02 -0.06
CA GLY A 259 -0.91 -8.36 0.52
C GLY A 259 -1.03 -9.48 -0.53
N ASP A 260 -1.94 -9.35 -1.49
CA ASP A 260 -2.10 -10.30 -2.59
C ASP A 260 -0.83 -10.38 -3.45
N LEU A 261 -0.25 -9.23 -3.78
CA LEU A 261 0.94 -9.15 -4.63
C LEU A 261 2.19 -9.65 -3.92
N ALA A 262 2.33 -9.45 -2.62
CA ALA A 262 3.41 -10.03 -1.83
C ALA A 262 3.46 -11.56 -1.96
N GLN A 263 2.30 -12.22 -2.03
CA GLN A 263 2.20 -13.66 -2.23
C GLN A 263 2.58 -14.11 -3.66
N ARG A 264 2.67 -13.18 -4.61
CA ARG A 264 3.02 -13.43 -6.01
C ARG A 264 4.48 -13.13 -6.33
N LEU A 265 5.21 -12.54 -5.39
CA LEU A 265 6.65 -12.34 -5.54
C LEU A 265 7.41 -13.67 -5.45
N SER A 266 8.46 -13.81 -6.24
CA SER A 266 9.49 -14.83 -6.00
C SER A 266 10.32 -14.47 -4.75
N ASP A 267 11.08 -15.43 -4.23
CA ASP A 267 11.82 -15.26 -2.97
C ASP A 267 12.85 -14.10 -3.03
N ASP A 268 13.37 -13.81 -4.23
CA ASP A 268 14.28 -12.70 -4.53
C ASP A 268 13.56 -11.52 -5.22
N GLY A 269 12.23 -11.50 -5.15
CA GLY A 269 11.40 -10.55 -5.90
C GLY A 269 11.31 -9.18 -5.23
N VAL A 270 10.95 -8.20 -6.05
CA VAL A 270 10.70 -6.81 -5.62
C VAL A 270 9.34 -6.33 -6.10
N LEU A 271 8.62 -5.69 -5.21
CA LEU A 271 7.42 -4.91 -5.49
C LEU A 271 7.82 -3.43 -5.60
N VAL A 272 7.60 -2.84 -6.77
CA VAL A 272 7.86 -1.41 -7.03
C VAL A 272 6.53 -0.69 -7.18
N ILE A 273 6.31 0.33 -6.36
CA ILE A 273 5.09 1.13 -6.33
C ILE A 273 5.44 2.57 -6.64
N ALA A 274 4.94 3.12 -7.74
CA ALA A 274 4.94 4.55 -8.00
C ALA A 274 3.54 5.10 -7.70
N GLU A 275 3.43 6.01 -6.71
CA GLU A 275 2.14 6.45 -6.21
C GLU A 275 2.18 7.90 -5.76
N LEU A 276 1.03 8.58 -5.75
CA LEU A 276 0.91 9.93 -5.23
C LEU A 276 1.25 9.98 -3.73
N CYS A 277 2.10 10.93 -3.36
CA CYS A 277 2.16 11.38 -1.98
C CYS A 277 0.84 12.06 -1.61
N HIS A 278 0.53 12.08 -0.32
CA HIS A 278 -0.65 12.79 0.16
C HIS A 278 -0.70 14.24 -0.31
N HIS A 279 -1.89 14.68 -0.73
CA HIS A 279 -2.18 16.05 -1.17
C HIS A 279 -3.62 16.45 -0.80
N ASP A 280 -3.92 17.76 -0.90
CA ASP A 280 -5.23 18.33 -0.53
C ASP A 280 -6.07 18.73 -1.77
N GLN A 281 -5.73 18.27 -2.96
CA GLN A 281 -6.40 18.64 -4.21
C GLN A 281 -7.63 17.76 -4.45
N ASP A 282 -8.79 18.19 -3.96
CA ASP A 282 -10.03 17.40 -3.91
C ASP A 282 -10.69 17.18 -5.29
N TRP A 283 -10.36 18.02 -6.27
CA TRP A 283 -10.91 17.95 -7.62
C TRP A 283 -10.60 16.62 -8.36
N VAL A 284 -9.53 15.93 -7.96
CA VAL A 284 -9.12 14.66 -8.59
C VAL A 284 -10.16 13.55 -8.42
N ARG A 285 -10.98 13.61 -7.35
CA ARG A 285 -12.04 12.63 -7.10
C ARG A 285 -13.06 12.58 -8.21
N GLU A 286 -13.54 13.74 -8.63
CA GLU A 286 -14.52 13.83 -9.72
C GLU A 286 -13.87 13.69 -11.10
N ALA A 287 -12.69 14.30 -11.29
CA ALA A 287 -12.02 14.33 -12.56
C ALA A 287 -11.34 13.01 -12.91
N CYS A 288 -10.68 12.37 -11.95
CA CYS A 288 -9.82 11.19 -12.17
C CYS A 288 -10.37 9.91 -11.51
N GLY A 289 -11.41 10.00 -10.69
CA GLY A 289 -12.00 8.85 -9.99
C GLY A 289 -11.17 8.38 -8.81
N ASP A 290 -10.37 9.27 -8.22
CA ASP A 290 -9.53 8.96 -7.08
C ASP A 290 -10.40 8.68 -5.84
N LEU A 291 -10.21 7.53 -5.24
CA LEU A 291 -10.80 7.20 -3.94
C LEU A 291 -9.98 7.80 -2.80
N TRP A 292 -8.68 7.95 -3.01
CA TRP A 292 -7.72 8.46 -2.02
C TRP A 292 -6.94 9.64 -2.59
N LEU A 293 -6.68 10.65 -1.75
CA LEU A 293 -5.83 11.80 -2.12
C LEU A 293 -4.34 11.46 -1.86
N GLY A 294 -3.85 10.39 -2.48
CA GLY A 294 -2.49 9.87 -2.29
C GLY A 294 -2.25 9.28 -0.90
N PHE A 295 -1.03 8.87 -0.62
CA PHE A 295 -0.66 8.15 0.61
C PHE A 295 0.59 8.72 1.25
N ASP A 296 0.64 8.67 2.58
CA ASP A 296 1.89 8.94 3.29
C ASP A 296 2.86 7.77 3.07
N PRO A 297 4.18 8.04 3.00
CA PRO A 297 5.18 6.98 2.83
C PRO A 297 5.08 5.88 3.89
N ASP A 298 4.76 6.26 5.14
CA ASP A 298 4.60 5.33 6.25
C ASP A 298 3.40 4.39 6.09
N ASP A 299 2.38 4.77 5.32
CA ASP A 299 1.24 3.90 5.03
C ASP A 299 1.67 2.72 4.16
N LEU A 300 2.40 3.01 3.07
CA LEU A 300 2.89 1.96 2.16
C LEU A 300 3.87 1.03 2.88
N SER A 301 4.78 1.58 3.71
CA SER A 301 5.69 0.79 4.53
C SER A 301 4.96 -0.10 5.53
N ALA A 302 3.93 0.42 6.20
CA ALA A 302 3.13 -0.36 7.16
C ALA A 302 2.38 -1.51 6.47
N TRP A 303 1.75 -1.26 5.32
CA TRP A 303 1.02 -2.29 4.57
C TRP A 303 1.96 -3.35 3.99
N ALA A 304 3.11 -2.94 3.46
CA ALA A 304 4.14 -3.85 3.00
C ALA A 304 4.67 -4.72 4.16
N GLY A 305 4.94 -4.12 5.32
CA GLY A 305 5.37 -4.84 6.52
C GLY A 305 4.35 -5.87 7.01
N LEU A 306 3.04 -5.53 6.99
CA LEU A 306 1.96 -6.48 7.31
C LEU A 306 1.89 -7.63 6.29
N ALA A 307 2.27 -7.39 5.05
CA ALA A 307 2.35 -8.40 3.99
C ALA A 307 3.65 -9.22 4.04
N GLY A 308 4.51 -9.02 5.03
CA GLY A 308 5.79 -9.72 5.16
C GLY A 308 6.90 -9.20 4.27
N LEU A 309 6.75 -7.96 3.76
CA LEU A 309 7.77 -7.30 2.97
C LEU A 309 8.58 -6.32 3.83
N SER A 310 9.82 -6.07 3.43
CA SER A 310 10.70 -5.06 4.02
C SER A 310 10.93 -3.91 3.06
N ASP A 311 11.08 -2.70 3.60
CA ASP A 311 11.46 -1.52 2.82
C ASP A 311 12.83 -1.73 2.14
N GLY A 312 12.89 -1.41 0.84
CA GLY A 312 14.10 -1.37 0.04
C GLY A 312 14.60 0.06 -0.15
N GLY A 313 14.28 0.67 -1.28
CA GLY A 313 14.61 2.05 -1.58
C GLY A 313 13.38 2.93 -1.76
N SER A 314 13.57 4.24 -1.67
CA SER A 314 12.53 5.22 -1.98
C SER A 314 13.09 6.39 -2.78
N GLU A 315 12.29 6.92 -3.71
CA GLU A 315 12.57 8.12 -4.47
C GLU A 315 11.33 9.00 -4.48
N PHE A 316 11.50 10.32 -4.42
CA PHE A 316 10.41 11.28 -4.39
C PHE A 316 10.58 12.30 -5.51
N LEU A 317 9.52 12.49 -6.28
CA LEU A 317 9.50 13.40 -7.43
C LEU A 317 8.48 14.51 -7.13
N ALA A 318 8.96 15.73 -6.92
CA ALA A 318 8.09 16.90 -6.77
C ALA A 318 7.69 17.43 -8.16
N LEU A 319 6.39 17.58 -8.41
CA LEU A 319 5.86 18.10 -9.66
C LEU A 319 5.53 19.59 -9.55
N LYS A 320 5.59 20.30 -10.68
CA LYS A 320 5.36 21.76 -10.71
C LYS A 320 3.92 22.18 -10.37
N ASN A 321 2.97 21.26 -10.46
CA ASN A 321 1.55 21.47 -10.18
C ASN A 321 1.15 21.23 -8.72
N GLY A 322 2.12 20.99 -7.84
CA GLY A 322 1.91 20.79 -6.40
C GLY A 322 1.70 19.33 -5.99
N PHE A 323 1.65 18.40 -6.93
CA PHE A 323 1.69 16.98 -6.62
C PHE A 323 3.12 16.50 -6.37
N SER A 324 3.25 15.39 -5.66
CA SER A 324 4.51 14.65 -5.51
C SER A 324 4.23 13.17 -5.69
N ILE A 325 5.20 12.47 -6.32
CA ILE A 325 5.15 11.03 -6.51
C ILE A 325 6.22 10.40 -5.63
N GLN A 326 5.88 9.28 -5.00
CA GLN A 326 6.82 8.41 -4.32
C GLN A 326 7.01 7.12 -5.13
N ILE A 327 8.25 6.72 -5.36
CA ILE A 327 8.61 5.41 -5.92
C ILE A 327 9.20 4.60 -4.79
N ARG A 328 8.51 3.53 -4.41
CA ARG A 328 8.85 2.69 -3.26
C ARG A 328 9.19 1.28 -3.72
N GLN A 329 10.16 0.67 -3.05
CA GLN A 329 10.63 -0.67 -3.34
C GLN A 329 10.46 -1.53 -2.08
N PHE A 330 9.85 -2.70 -2.22
CA PHE A 330 9.62 -3.63 -1.13
C PHE A 330 10.07 -5.02 -1.52
N HIS A 331 10.81 -5.69 -0.64
CA HIS A 331 11.39 -7.02 -0.86
C HIS A 331 10.76 -8.04 0.08
N GLN A 332 10.77 -9.31 -0.31
CA GLN A 332 10.48 -10.38 0.64
C GLN A 332 11.41 -10.24 1.85
N ALA A 333 10.83 -10.23 3.06
CA ALA A 333 11.64 -10.25 4.27
C ALA A 333 12.46 -11.53 4.29
N ALA A 334 13.79 -11.41 4.50
CA ALA A 334 14.66 -12.59 4.57
C ALA A 334 14.09 -13.58 5.57
N SER A 335 13.82 -14.80 5.11
CA SER A 335 13.29 -15.86 5.98
C SER A 335 14.28 -16.13 7.13
N THR A 336 13.87 -15.86 8.36
CA THR A 336 14.65 -16.15 9.57
C THR A 336 14.88 -17.65 9.78
N ALA A 337 14.30 -18.52 8.97
CA ALA A 337 14.52 -19.97 9.03
C ALA A 337 15.95 -20.41 8.68
N GLY A 338 16.73 -19.56 7.99
CA GLY A 338 18.14 -19.85 7.67
C GLY A 338 19.15 -19.59 8.79
N LEU A 339 18.78 -18.81 9.82
CA LEU A 339 19.69 -18.47 10.91
C LEU A 339 19.71 -19.49 12.07
N GLN A 340 18.75 -20.41 12.14
CA GLN A 340 18.73 -21.46 13.18
C GLN A 340 19.55 -22.71 12.80
N SER A 341 19.97 -22.88 11.54
CA SER A 341 20.79 -24.02 11.14
C SER A 341 22.31 -23.84 11.31
N LEU A 342 22.79 -22.64 11.62
CA LEU A 342 24.23 -22.34 11.82
C LEU A 342 24.69 -22.42 13.27
N HIS A 343 23.80 -22.73 14.24
CA HIS A 343 24.16 -22.84 15.66
C HIS A 343 24.20 -24.28 16.18
N ARG A 344 24.26 -25.31 15.29
CA ARG A 344 24.32 -26.72 15.71
C ARG A 344 25.51 -27.49 15.13
N VAL A 345 26.66 -26.89 14.97
CA VAL A 345 27.91 -27.66 14.77
C VAL A 345 29.04 -26.93 15.48
N THR A 346 29.17 -27.12 16.80
CA THR A 346 30.45 -27.11 17.51
C THR A 346 30.20 -27.64 18.93
N GLN A 347 30.02 -28.97 19.05
CA GLN A 347 30.37 -29.75 20.23
C GLN A 347 30.74 -31.15 19.75
N LEU A 348 32.00 -31.33 19.52
CA LEU A 348 32.78 -32.58 19.70
C LEU A 348 34.18 -32.20 20.11
#